data_8543a3b6d02800baf453ab844b54b266
#
_entry.id   8543a3b6d02800baf453ab844b54b266
#
_cell.length_a   1.000
_cell.length_b   1.000
_cell.length_c   1.000
_cell.angle_alpha   90.00
_cell.angle_beta   90.00
_cell.angle_gamma   90.00
#
_symmetry.space_group_name_H-M   'P 1'
#
loop_
_entity.id
_entity.type
_entity.pdbx_description
1 polymer ?
#
loop_
_entity_poly.entity_id
_entity_poly.type
_entity_poly.pdbx_seq_one_letter_code
_entity_poly.pdbx_strand_id
1 'polypeptide(L)'
;MGKYINKNVIIDPESGEVLKEKFWVGYDGFCEKGYRYRNRALHIRYYFDSLPDNYDSDTLLLLFMIAELMNEENMLVYKVKRKSKFSSIIYKPMDKEDIRMATRYRYGMNKFDRCWRELAKHSLKQIKYHDYLTWAVNPSVISKCKDVPYWLYEEFQESMNPHLSAQTINKLQRKIQDLYYSDEQLD
;
A
#
# COMPACT_ATOMS: atom_id res chain seq x y z
N MET A 1 5.27 -16.44 11.71
CA MET A 1 4.27 -15.41 12.09
C MET A 1 4.37 -15.15 13.59
N GLY A 2 4.93 -14.02 13.98
CA GLY A 2 5.02 -13.62 15.40
C GLY A 2 3.64 -13.23 15.90
N LYS A 3 3.14 -13.94 16.92
CA LYS A 3 1.96 -13.54 17.67
C LYS A 3 2.42 -12.89 18.96
N TYR A 4 1.86 -11.74 19.31
CA TYR A 4 2.04 -11.15 20.62
C TYR A 4 0.67 -10.97 21.29
N ILE A 5 0.66 -11.11 22.60
CA ILE A 5 -0.54 -10.96 23.40
C ILE A 5 -0.39 -9.68 24.21
N ASN A 6 -1.26 -8.72 23.95
CA ASN A 6 -1.42 -7.55 24.80
C ASN A 6 -2.59 -7.79 25.76
N LYS A 7 -2.36 -7.60 27.05
CA LYS A 7 -3.36 -7.74 28.08
C LYS A 7 -3.67 -6.36 28.67
N ASN A 8 -4.91 -5.89 28.48
CA ASN A 8 -5.42 -4.74 29.18
C ASN A 8 -6.30 -5.21 30.36
N VAL A 9 -5.91 -4.81 31.56
CA VAL A 9 -6.61 -5.17 32.79
C VAL A 9 -7.20 -3.88 33.39
N ILE A 10 -8.49 -3.89 33.66
CA ILE A 10 -9.15 -2.83 34.41
C ILE A 10 -9.29 -3.35 35.84
N ILE A 11 -8.67 -2.66 36.78
CA ILE A 11 -8.63 -3.01 38.20
C ILE A 11 -9.47 -1.99 38.98
N ASP A 12 -10.24 -2.46 39.89
CA ASP A 12 -10.89 -1.60 40.88
C ASP A 12 -9.80 -0.97 41.78
N PRO A 13 -9.69 0.36 41.83
CA PRO A 13 -8.63 1.03 42.59
C PRO A 13 -8.79 0.86 44.12
N GLU A 14 -9.98 0.52 44.64
CA GLU A 14 -10.23 0.38 46.07
C GLU A 14 -10.02 -1.06 46.55
N SER A 15 -10.49 -2.05 45.80
CA SER A 15 -10.39 -3.47 46.18
C SER A 15 -9.21 -4.19 45.55
N GLY A 16 -8.61 -3.65 44.48
CA GLY A 16 -7.59 -4.32 43.68
C GLY A 16 -8.13 -5.46 42.81
N GLU A 17 -9.45 -5.66 42.79
CA GLU A 17 -10.06 -6.70 41.98
C GLU A 17 -10.02 -6.38 40.48
N VAL A 18 -9.81 -7.44 39.66
CA VAL A 18 -9.82 -7.33 38.19
C VAL A 18 -11.25 -7.29 37.71
N LEU A 19 -11.73 -6.10 37.33
CA LEU A 19 -13.08 -5.88 36.83
C LEU A 19 -13.25 -6.34 35.41
N LYS A 20 -12.21 -6.24 34.56
CA LYS A 20 -12.26 -6.62 33.15
C LYS A 20 -10.88 -6.94 32.63
N GLU A 21 -10.78 -8.06 31.95
CA GLU A 21 -9.61 -8.41 31.17
C GLU A 21 -9.96 -8.41 29.67
N LYS A 22 -9.16 -7.69 28.88
CA LYS A 22 -9.21 -7.76 27.40
C LYS A 22 -7.88 -8.29 26.90
N PHE A 23 -7.96 -9.41 26.20
CA PHE A 23 -6.82 -9.98 25.50
C PHE A 23 -6.86 -9.55 24.04
N TRP A 24 -5.74 -9.07 23.55
CA TRP A 24 -5.54 -8.74 22.15
C TRP A 24 -4.45 -9.64 21.62
N VAL A 25 -4.80 -10.47 20.66
CA VAL A 25 -3.79 -11.22 19.91
C VAL A 25 -3.40 -10.35 18.74
N GLY A 26 -2.19 -9.82 18.79
CA GLY A 26 -1.59 -9.06 17.70
C GLY A 26 -0.63 -9.94 16.91
N TYR A 27 -0.32 -9.47 15.73
CA TYR A 27 0.73 -10.00 14.88
C TYR A 27 1.82 -8.92 14.76
N ASP A 28 3.07 -9.33 14.58
CA ASP A 28 4.21 -8.42 14.37
C ASP A 28 4.14 -7.61 13.06
N GLY A 29 3.06 -7.73 12.32
CA GLY A 29 2.82 -7.05 11.06
C GLY A 29 3.28 -7.82 9.83
N PHE A 30 4.12 -8.84 10.01
CA PHE A 30 4.63 -9.63 8.89
C PHE A 30 3.71 -10.81 8.56
N CYS A 31 3.49 -11.03 7.27
CA CYS A 31 2.79 -12.20 6.73
C CYS A 31 3.61 -12.80 5.59
N GLU A 32 3.15 -13.93 5.05
CA GLU A 32 3.85 -14.64 3.99
C GLU A 32 4.14 -13.77 2.75
N LYS A 33 3.19 -12.93 2.36
CA LYS A 33 3.24 -12.14 1.11
C LYS A 33 3.56 -10.65 1.31
N GLY A 34 3.68 -10.17 2.54
CA GLY A 34 3.89 -8.74 2.76
C GLY A 34 3.92 -8.31 4.22
N TYR A 35 3.95 -7.00 4.41
CA TYR A 35 4.02 -6.33 5.70
C TYR A 35 2.82 -5.40 5.91
N ARG A 36 2.20 -5.45 7.08
CA ARG A 36 1.11 -4.55 7.44
C ARG A 36 1.64 -3.18 7.83
N TYR A 37 1.52 -2.26 6.90
CA TYR A 37 1.96 -0.90 7.09
C TYR A 37 0.91 -0.09 7.86
N ARG A 38 1.36 0.54 8.94
CA ARG A 38 0.55 1.39 9.84
C ARG A 38 -0.66 0.64 10.41
N ASN A 39 -1.88 0.81 9.97
CA ASN A 39 -3.08 0.19 10.52
C ASN A 39 -3.89 -0.60 9.48
N ARG A 40 -4.83 -1.46 9.91
CA ARG A 40 -5.73 -2.19 9.00
C ARG A 40 -6.49 -1.26 8.09
N ALA A 41 -6.32 -1.38 6.77
CA ALA A 41 -7.15 -0.69 5.80
C ALA A 41 -8.28 -1.61 5.33
N LEU A 42 -9.51 -1.20 5.58
CA LEU A 42 -10.68 -1.67 4.85
C LEU A 42 -11.01 -0.75 3.68
N HIS A 43 -10.41 0.44 3.65
CA HIS A 43 -10.68 1.53 2.70
C HIS A 43 -9.37 2.18 2.26
N ILE A 44 -9.43 3.08 1.29
CA ILE A 44 -8.32 3.92 0.87
C ILE A 44 -7.89 4.81 2.04
N ARG A 45 -6.59 4.89 2.29
CA ARG A 45 -5.99 5.74 3.30
C ARG A 45 -5.06 6.74 2.68
N TYR A 46 -5.17 7.96 3.15
CA TYR A 46 -4.33 9.07 2.78
C TYR A 46 -3.44 9.42 3.97
N TYR A 47 -2.14 9.51 3.74
CA TYR A 47 -1.15 9.87 4.74
C TYR A 47 -0.63 11.26 4.44
N PHE A 48 -1.34 12.26 4.93
CA PHE A 48 -1.05 13.69 4.67
C PHE A 48 0.33 14.13 5.17
N ASP A 49 0.85 13.49 6.21
CA ASP A 49 2.19 13.69 6.76
C ASP A 49 3.32 13.20 5.83
N SER A 50 2.97 12.45 4.81
CA SER A 50 3.91 11.89 3.81
C SER A 50 3.73 12.49 2.43
N LEU A 51 2.81 13.45 2.29
CA LEU A 51 2.64 14.17 1.02
C LEU A 51 3.78 15.17 0.84
N PRO A 52 4.36 15.26 -0.36
CA PRO A 52 5.31 16.32 -0.68
C PRO A 52 4.68 17.71 -0.55
N ASP A 53 5.40 18.64 0.11
CA ASP A 53 4.93 20.02 0.34
C ASP A 53 4.69 20.82 -0.95
N ASN A 54 5.33 20.40 -2.05
CA ASN A 54 5.25 21.08 -3.35
C ASN A 54 4.05 20.64 -4.21
N TYR A 55 3.16 19.79 -3.71
CA TYR A 55 1.96 19.39 -4.45
C TYR A 55 0.94 20.52 -4.43
N ASP A 56 0.63 21.04 -5.63
CA ASP A 56 -0.48 21.98 -5.79
C ASP A 56 -1.84 21.27 -5.75
N SER A 57 -2.91 22.04 -5.66
CA SER A 57 -4.28 21.54 -5.58
C SER A 57 -4.66 20.63 -6.76
N ASP A 58 -4.14 20.91 -7.94
CA ASP A 58 -4.42 20.11 -9.14
C ASP A 58 -3.73 18.75 -9.08
N THR A 59 -2.48 18.71 -8.60
CA THR A 59 -1.72 17.47 -8.40
C THR A 59 -2.36 16.61 -7.33
N LEU A 60 -2.81 17.21 -6.22
CA LEU A 60 -3.55 16.52 -5.16
C LEU A 60 -4.89 15.97 -5.67
N LEU A 61 -5.63 16.76 -6.45
CA LEU A 61 -6.87 16.30 -7.05
C LEU A 61 -6.65 15.10 -7.96
N LEU A 62 -5.63 15.14 -8.82
CA LEU A 62 -5.29 14.01 -9.68
C LEU A 62 -4.90 12.78 -8.85
N LEU A 63 -4.12 12.95 -7.78
CA LEU A 63 -3.74 11.88 -6.87
C LEU A 63 -4.96 11.21 -6.21
N PHE A 64 -5.94 11.99 -5.76
CA PHE A 64 -7.18 11.45 -5.20
C PHE A 64 -8.01 10.68 -6.23
N MET A 65 -8.09 11.18 -7.46
CA MET A 65 -8.80 10.48 -8.54
C MET A 65 -8.11 9.16 -8.91
N ILE A 66 -6.77 9.12 -8.93
CA ILE A 66 -5.98 7.92 -9.16
C ILE A 66 -6.21 6.88 -8.05
N ALA A 67 -6.36 7.31 -6.81
CA ALA A 67 -6.57 6.41 -5.68
C ALA A 67 -7.80 5.50 -5.85
N GLU A 68 -8.84 5.98 -6.52
CA GLU A 68 -10.05 5.18 -6.81
C GLU A 68 -9.76 4.04 -7.80
N LEU A 69 -8.75 4.19 -8.65
CA LEU A 69 -8.37 3.19 -9.67
C LEU A 69 -7.46 2.09 -9.13
N MET A 70 -6.95 2.24 -7.89
CA MET A 70 -6.06 1.26 -7.28
C MET A 70 -6.78 -0.05 -6.96
N ASN A 71 -6.07 -1.17 -7.18
CA ASN A 71 -6.43 -2.45 -6.59
C ASN A 71 -5.91 -2.57 -5.13
N GLU A 72 -6.07 -3.74 -4.53
CA GLU A 72 -5.65 -4.04 -3.16
C GLU A 72 -4.11 -4.15 -2.99
N GLU A 73 -3.35 -4.07 -4.06
CA GLU A 73 -1.89 -4.07 -4.10
C GLU A 73 -1.32 -2.71 -4.53
N ASN A 74 -2.12 -1.65 -4.45
CA ASN A 74 -1.77 -0.29 -4.88
C ASN A 74 -1.37 -0.15 -6.36
N MET A 75 -1.78 -1.08 -7.22
CA MET A 75 -1.56 -0.97 -8.66
C MET A 75 -2.75 -0.31 -9.37
N LEU A 76 -2.46 0.44 -10.44
CA LEU A 76 -3.47 1.06 -11.28
C LEU A 76 -3.93 0.08 -12.36
N VAL A 77 -5.14 -0.44 -12.21
CA VAL A 77 -5.65 -1.53 -13.02
C VAL A 77 -7.14 -1.39 -13.29
N TYR A 78 -7.57 -1.82 -14.48
CA TYR A 78 -8.97 -2.03 -14.76
C TYR A 78 -9.48 -3.30 -14.10
N LYS A 79 -10.57 -3.20 -13.36
CA LYS A 79 -11.30 -4.34 -12.86
C LYS A 79 -12.19 -4.88 -13.97
N VAL A 80 -11.83 -6.01 -14.54
CA VAL A 80 -12.66 -6.69 -15.54
C VAL A 80 -13.84 -7.38 -14.86
N LYS A 81 -15.06 -7.09 -15.32
CA LYS A 81 -16.27 -7.74 -14.79
C LYS A 81 -16.17 -9.26 -14.94
N ARG A 82 -16.48 -9.99 -13.88
CA ARG A 82 -16.56 -11.44 -13.90
C ARG A 82 -17.64 -11.89 -14.88
N LYS A 83 -17.34 -12.86 -15.72
CA LYS A 83 -18.32 -13.57 -16.54
C LYS A 83 -19.15 -14.58 -15.74
N SER A 84 -18.60 -15.07 -14.61
CA SER A 84 -19.32 -15.98 -13.69
C SER A 84 -18.94 -15.70 -12.23
N LYS A 85 -19.79 -16.16 -11.29
CA LYS A 85 -19.52 -16.04 -9.83
C LYS A 85 -18.26 -16.82 -9.39
N PHE A 86 -17.83 -17.79 -10.17
CA PHE A 86 -16.68 -18.68 -9.87
C PHE A 86 -15.38 -18.27 -10.56
N SER A 87 -15.41 -17.25 -11.43
CA SER A 87 -14.18 -16.79 -12.08
C SER A 87 -13.41 -15.84 -11.15
N SER A 88 -12.09 -15.97 -11.13
CA SER A 88 -11.20 -15.02 -10.46
C SER A 88 -11.39 -13.61 -11.04
N ILE A 89 -11.16 -12.60 -10.23
CA ILE A 89 -11.15 -11.21 -10.71
C ILE A 89 -9.92 -11.06 -11.61
N ILE A 90 -10.15 -10.64 -12.84
CA ILE A 90 -9.08 -10.34 -13.78
C ILE A 90 -8.84 -8.84 -13.73
N TYR A 91 -7.59 -8.45 -13.51
CA TYR A 91 -7.14 -7.08 -13.61
C TYR A 91 -6.41 -6.87 -14.92
N LYS A 92 -6.69 -5.76 -15.61
CA LYS A 92 -5.95 -5.32 -16.78
C LYS A 92 -5.11 -4.11 -16.39
N PRO A 93 -3.78 -4.11 -16.63
CA PRO A 93 -2.94 -2.96 -16.40
C PRO A 93 -3.46 -1.71 -17.12
N MET A 94 -3.27 -0.55 -16.49
CA MET A 94 -3.60 0.75 -17.08
C MET A 94 -2.30 1.45 -17.48
N ASP A 95 -2.27 1.97 -18.69
CA ASP A 95 -1.24 2.91 -19.09
C ASP A 95 -1.62 4.35 -18.69
N LYS A 96 -0.74 5.31 -18.97
CA LYS A 96 -0.97 6.71 -18.61
C LYS A 96 -2.22 7.30 -19.26
N GLU A 97 -2.50 6.94 -20.51
CA GLU A 97 -3.66 7.43 -21.24
C GLU A 97 -4.95 6.80 -20.71
N ASP A 98 -4.93 5.53 -20.40
CA ASP A 98 -6.03 4.83 -19.72
C ASP A 98 -6.40 5.54 -18.42
N ILE A 99 -5.39 5.91 -17.61
CA ILE A 99 -5.58 6.61 -16.34
C ILE A 99 -6.16 8.00 -16.57
N ARG A 100 -5.67 8.73 -17.57
CA ARG A 100 -6.20 10.04 -17.95
C ARG A 100 -7.68 9.95 -18.30
N MET A 101 -8.06 8.96 -19.10
CA MET A 101 -9.45 8.74 -19.50
C MET A 101 -10.32 8.29 -18.32
N ALA A 102 -9.83 7.38 -17.49
CA ALA A 102 -10.57 6.85 -16.34
C ALA A 102 -10.81 7.90 -15.24
N THR A 103 -9.84 8.77 -14.98
CA THR A 103 -9.98 9.86 -14.02
C THR A 103 -10.87 10.98 -14.52
N ARG A 104 -11.26 10.95 -15.81
CA ARG A 104 -12.04 12.04 -16.42
C ARG A 104 -11.46 13.42 -16.11
N TYR A 105 -10.14 13.50 -16.05
CA TYR A 105 -9.43 14.71 -15.68
C TYR A 105 -9.80 15.83 -16.67
N ARG A 106 -10.58 16.80 -16.22
CA ARG A 106 -11.22 17.82 -17.06
C ARG A 106 -10.25 18.89 -17.59
N TYR A 107 -9.04 18.87 -17.10
CA TYR A 107 -8.03 19.83 -17.51
C TYR A 107 -7.30 19.36 -18.75
N GLY A 108 -6.85 20.31 -19.57
CA GLY A 108 -6.16 20.00 -20.82
C GLY A 108 -4.94 19.11 -20.63
N MET A 109 -4.51 18.47 -21.72
CA MET A 109 -3.42 17.47 -21.72
C MET A 109 -2.15 18.00 -21.04
N ASN A 110 -1.75 19.24 -21.31
CA ASN A 110 -0.55 19.86 -20.71
C ASN A 110 -0.62 19.92 -19.18
N LYS A 111 -1.80 20.18 -18.60
CA LYS A 111 -1.98 20.24 -17.16
C LYS A 111 -1.93 18.84 -16.56
N PHE A 112 -2.56 17.86 -17.17
CA PHE A 112 -2.46 16.47 -16.76
C PHE A 112 -1.00 16.00 -16.76
N ASP A 113 -0.25 16.27 -17.85
CA ASP A 113 1.14 15.89 -17.98
C ASP A 113 2.05 16.57 -16.94
N ARG A 114 1.77 17.80 -16.59
CA ARG A 114 2.48 18.50 -15.50
C ARG A 114 2.25 17.80 -14.16
N CYS A 115 0.97 17.61 -13.77
CA CYS A 115 0.62 16.94 -12.51
C CYS A 115 1.13 15.50 -12.49
N TRP A 116 1.04 14.77 -13.61
CA TRP A 116 1.57 13.43 -13.73
C TRP A 116 3.08 13.36 -13.47
N ARG A 117 3.85 14.30 -14.04
CA ARG A 117 5.30 14.37 -13.79
C ARG A 117 5.63 14.63 -12.33
N GLU A 118 4.85 15.48 -11.65
CA GLU A 118 5.03 15.70 -10.21
C GLU A 118 4.69 14.44 -9.39
N LEU A 119 3.60 13.75 -9.72
CA LEU A 119 3.26 12.49 -9.06
C LEU A 119 4.31 11.40 -9.29
N ALA A 120 4.86 11.30 -10.51
CA ALA A 120 5.88 10.31 -10.86
C ALA A 120 7.21 10.50 -10.14
N LYS A 121 7.48 11.65 -9.53
CA LYS A 121 8.69 11.86 -8.72
C LYS A 121 8.61 11.16 -7.34
N HIS A 122 7.43 11.08 -6.73
CA HIS A 122 7.29 10.66 -5.33
C HIS A 122 6.15 9.68 -5.06
N SER A 123 5.05 9.79 -5.81
CA SER A 123 3.81 9.07 -5.51
C SER A 123 3.50 7.94 -6.48
N LEU A 124 4.09 7.92 -7.67
CA LEU A 124 3.86 6.90 -8.68
C LEU A 124 5.17 6.32 -9.18
N LYS A 125 5.18 5.02 -9.42
CA LYS A 125 6.30 4.33 -10.07
C LYS A 125 5.77 3.37 -11.12
N GLN A 126 6.40 3.36 -12.29
CA GLN A 126 6.12 2.35 -13.29
C GLN A 126 6.80 1.06 -12.90
N ILE A 127 6.04 -0.02 -12.88
CA ILE A 127 6.51 -1.35 -12.49
C ILE A 127 6.17 -2.38 -13.57
N LYS A 128 6.93 -3.44 -13.60
CA LYS A 128 6.60 -4.63 -14.38
C LYS A 128 5.82 -5.59 -13.48
N TYR A 129 4.58 -5.88 -13.86
CA TYR A 129 3.74 -6.86 -13.17
C TYR A 129 3.41 -7.99 -14.13
N HIS A 130 3.96 -9.17 -13.88
CA HIS A 130 4.04 -10.24 -14.87
C HIS A 130 4.69 -9.71 -16.17
N ASP A 131 4.01 -9.85 -17.30
CA ASP A 131 4.52 -9.41 -18.61
C ASP A 131 4.05 -7.99 -19.01
N TYR A 132 3.40 -7.28 -18.08
CA TYR A 132 2.80 -5.97 -18.37
C TYR A 132 3.48 -4.86 -17.58
N LEU A 133 3.60 -3.69 -18.19
CA LEU A 133 3.93 -2.45 -17.50
C LEU A 133 2.65 -1.85 -16.94
N THR A 134 2.68 -1.50 -15.65
CA THR A 134 1.61 -0.78 -14.98
C THR A 134 2.19 0.25 -14.02
N TRP A 135 1.34 0.96 -13.31
CA TRP A 135 1.75 1.96 -12.33
C TRP A 135 1.36 1.51 -10.94
N ALA A 136 2.29 1.65 -10.01
CA ALA A 136 2.04 1.47 -8.59
C ALA A 136 2.00 2.82 -7.89
N VAL A 137 1.15 2.94 -6.89
CA VAL A 137 1.04 4.12 -6.03
C VAL A 137 1.79 3.87 -4.74
N ASN A 138 2.58 4.85 -4.32
CA ASN A 138 3.38 4.81 -3.11
C ASN A 138 2.50 4.57 -1.87
N PRO A 139 2.67 3.45 -1.15
CA PRO A 139 1.83 3.11 0.00
C PRO A 139 2.10 4.00 1.22
N SER A 140 3.20 4.77 1.25
CA SER A 140 3.44 5.77 2.31
C SER A 140 2.59 7.03 2.12
N VAL A 141 2.13 7.30 0.91
CA VAL A 141 1.29 8.45 0.56
C VAL A 141 -0.19 8.08 0.57
N ILE A 142 -0.54 7.04 -0.17
CA ILE A 142 -1.90 6.49 -0.22
C ILE A 142 -1.82 4.97 -0.22
N SER A 143 -2.63 4.32 0.61
CA SER A 143 -2.68 2.87 0.65
C SER A 143 -4.09 2.32 0.58
N LYS A 144 -4.30 1.35 -0.29
CA LYS A 144 -5.46 0.46 -0.35
C LYS A 144 -5.08 -0.96 0.07
N CYS A 145 -3.79 -1.21 0.26
CA CYS A 145 -3.30 -2.50 0.72
C CYS A 145 -3.76 -2.82 2.14
N LYS A 146 -4.20 -4.04 2.36
CA LYS A 146 -4.35 -4.59 3.70
C LYS A 146 -2.97 -4.85 4.32
N ASP A 147 -2.12 -5.51 3.57
CA ASP A 147 -0.71 -5.77 3.86
C ASP A 147 0.09 -5.32 2.63
N VAL A 148 1.13 -4.53 2.83
CA VAL A 148 1.98 -4.06 1.72
C VAL A 148 2.82 -5.24 1.24
N PRO A 149 2.72 -5.64 -0.04
CA PRO A 149 3.57 -6.68 -0.60
C PRO A 149 5.06 -6.32 -0.48
N TYR A 150 5.94 -7.32 -0.33
CA TYR A 150 7.38 -7.06 -0.21
C TYR A 150 7.95 -6.36 -1.44
N TRP A 151 7.54 -6.76 -2.64
CA TRP A 151 7.94 -6.11 -3.88
C TRP A 151 7.55 -4.61 -3.90
N LEU A 152 6.37 -4.25 -3.38
CA LEU A 152 5.91 -2.86 -3.32
C LEU A 152 6.72 -2.05 -2.29
N TYR A 153 7.10 -2.67 -1.17
CA TYR A 153 8.02 -2.04 -0.22
C TYR A 153 9.38 -1.76 -0.85
N GLU A 154 9.96 -2.72 -1.59
CA GLU A 154 11.25 -2.54 -2.28
C GLU A 154 11.21 -1.35 -3.24
N GLU A 155 10.11 -1.22 -3.99
CA GLU A 155 9.95 -0.11 -4.94
C GLU A 155 9.86 1.27 -4.25
N PHE A 156 9.36 1.33 -3.02
CA PHE A 156 9.12 2.58 -2.30
C PHE A 156 9.84 2.66 -0.94
N GLN A 157 10.86 1.85 -0.71
CA GLN A 157 11.54 1.77 0.59
C GLN A 157 12.08 3.12 1.09
N GLU A 158 12.60 3.97 0.21
CA GLU A 158 13.13 5.29 0.58
C GLU A 158 12.08 6.19 1.25
N SER A 159 10.86 6.16 0.74
CA SER A 159 9.74 6.95 1.29
C SER A 159 9.04 6.26 2.46
N MET A 160 9.13 4.94 2.57
CA MET A 160 8.52 4.18 3.66
C MET A 160 9.39 4.11 4.91
N ASN A 161 10.71 3.98 4.76
CA ASN A 161 11.67 3.81 5.84
C ASN A 161 11.61 4.90 6.92
N PRO A 162 11.44 6.21 6.61
CA PRO A 162 11.30 7.25 7.63
C PRO A 162 10.16 7.03 8.62
N HIS A 163 9.16 6.25 8.23
CA HIS A 163 7.98 5.95 9.04
C HIS A 163 8.07 4.60 9.76
N LEU A 164 9.21 3.91 9.66
CA LEU A 164 9.44 2.57 10.23
C LEU A 164 10.54 2.60 11.26
N SER A 165 10.47 1.72 12.27
CA SER A 165 11.59 1.53 13.19
C SER A 165 12.74 0.78 12.49
N ALA A 166 13.98 1.04 12.93
CA ALA A 166 15.17 0.32 12.43
C ALA A 166 15.02 -1.21 12.55
N GLN A 167 14.39 -1.67 13.63
CA GLN A 167 14.11 -3.10 13.83
C GLN A 167 13.15 -3.66 12.76
N THR A 168 12.14 -2.89 12.38
CA THR A 168 11.18 -3.27 11.31
C THR A 168 11.87 -3.31 9.96
N ILE A 169 12.69 -2.31 9.64
CA ILE A 169 13.47 -2.24 8.40
C ILE A 169 14.37 -3.47 8.27
N ASN A 170 15.14 -3.78 9.31
CA ASN A 170 16.03 -4.95 9.32
C ASN A 170 15.27 -6.28 9.10
N LYS A 171 14.08 -6.41 9.70
CA LYS A 171 13.22 -7.59 9.47
C LYS A 171 12.70 -7.67 8.05
N LEU A 172 12.28 -6.54 7.46
CA LEU A 172 11.82 -6.46 6.07
C LEU A 172 12.94 -6.89 5.13
N GLN A 173 14.14 -6.34 5.29
CA GLN A 173 15.30 -6.66 4.47
C GLN A 173 15.65 -8.16 4.54
N ARG A 174 15.67 -8.76 5.74
CA ARG A 174 15.89 -10.21 5.89
C ARG A 174 14.83 -11.03 5.18
N LYS A 175 13.55 -10.67 5.34
CA LYS A 175 12.44 -11.39 4.68
C LYS A 175 12.52 -11.33 3.16
N ILE A 176 12.91 -10.20 2.61
CA ILE A 176 13.11 -10.02 1.18
C ILE A 176 14.30 -10.87 0.71
N GLN A 177 15.43 -10.85 1.44
CA GLN A 177 16.56 -11.71 1.14
C GLN A 177 16.18 -13.20 1.16
N ASP A 178 15.47 -13.65 2.20
CA ASP A 178 15.00 -15.05 2.30
C ASP A 178 14.15 -15.45 1.08
N LEU A 179 13.33 -14.55 0.54
CA LEU A 179 12.51 -14.82 -0.65
C LEU A 179 13.38 -15.00 -1.91
N TYR A 180 14.36 -14.12 -2.14
CA TYR A 180 15.27 -14.24 -3.28
C TYR A 180 16.10 -15.51 -3.24
N TYR A 181 16.64 -15.89 -2.07
CA TYR A 181 17.43 -17.12 -1.93
C TYR A 181 16.59 -18.41 -2.06
N SER A 182 15.29 -18.35 -1.74
CA SER A 182 14.41 -19.51 -1.93
C SER A 182 14.07 -19.74 -3.40
N ASP A 183 13.98 -18.70 -4.20
CA ASP A 183 13.69 -18.82 -5.65
C ASP A 183 14.91 -19.30 -6.45
N GLU A 184 16.15 -18.94 -6.04
CA GLU A 184 17.38 -19.43 -6.68
C GLU A 184 17.69 -20.91 -6.43
N GLN A 185 17.03 -21.55 -5.47
CA GLN A 185 17.20 -22.99 -5.18
C GLN A 185 16.21 -23.89 -5.94
N LEU A 186 15.31 -23.32 -6.73
CA LEU A 186 14.28 -24.05 -7.47
C LEU A 186 14.54 -24.15 -8.99
N ASP A 187 15.63 -23.54 -9.47
CA ASP A 187 16.15 -23.64 -10.84
C ASP A 187 17.36 -24.60 -10.88
#